data_3131b334abaf8c82deeff6e5770d2843
#
_entry.id   3131b334abaf8c82deeff6e5770d2843
#
_cell.length_a   1.000
_cell.length_b   1.000
_cell.length_c   1.000
_cell.angle_alpha   90.00
_cell.angle_beta   90.00
_cell.angle_gamma   90.00
#
_symmetry.space_group_name_H-M   'P 1'
#
loop_
_entity.id
_entity.type
_entity.pdbx_description
1 polymer ?
#
loop_
_entity_poly.entity_id
_entity_poly.type
_entity_poly.pdbx_seq_one_letter_code
_entity_poly.pdbx_strand_id
1 'polypeptide(L)'
;MGLFDRLFSRKQEEPQKPVAPAKAPGTKTVSHKVAGTSYRQEALQAMGEKNPDFALTKKELLKRWPEGVTVYEYNFNPQKAELVPEPENPHDPKAIKVLIDGVHVGYIKAGSCAHIHKLLQENRIQSIKPSIIGGKYKAVYEYVGKDETTIGVRLDITELPPVTR
;
A
#
# COMPACT_ATOMS: atom_id res chain seq x y z
N MET A 1 42.21 4.38 -45.17
CA MET A 1 40.82 4.61 -45.57
C MET A 1 39.88 3.89 -44.65
N GLY A 2 39.58 4.40 -43.56
CA GLY A 2 38.74 3.77 -42.56
C GLY A 2 38.61 4.62 -41.32
N LEU A 3 38.31 5.91 -41.52
CA LEU A 3 38.17 6.86 -40.42
C LEU A 3 36.73 7.05 -39.95
N PHE A 4 35.78 6.22 -40.45
CA PHE A 4 34.35 6.37 -40.14
C PHE A 4 33.77 5.24 -39.32
N ASP A 5 34.54 4.23 -38.91
CA ASP A 5 33.99 3.08 -38.18
C ASP A 5 34.05 3.18 -36.63
N ARG A 6 34.36 4.35 -36.10
CA ARG A 6 34.51 4.52 -34.64
C ARG A 6 33.44 5.37 -33.97
N LEU A 7 32.35 5.70 -34.65
CA LEU A 7 31.40 6.68 -34.09
C LEU A 7 30.00 6.14 -33.75
N PHE A 8 29.72 4.84 -33.83
CA PHE A 8 28.38 4.31 -33.51
C PHE A 8 28.40 3.10 -32.60
N SER A 9 29.31 3.05 -31.62
CA SER A 9 29.09 2.20 -30.46
C SER A 9 28.55 3.03 -29.28
N ARG A 10 27.43 3.71 -29.49
CA ARG A 10 26.57 4.12 -28.37
C ARG A 10 25.90 2.86 -27.86
N LYS A 11 26.51 2.26 -26.86
CA LYS A 11 25.87 1.33 -25.95
C LYS A 11 24.57 2.02 -25.49
N GLN A 12 23.45 1.55 -25.96
CA GLN A 12 22.15 1.96 -25.39
C GLN A 12 22.18 1.49 -23.93
N GLU A 13 22.34 2.43 -23.02
CA GLU A 13 22.03 2.19 -21.62
C GLU A 13 20.54 1.88 -21.57
N GLU A 14 20.21 0.63 -21.29
CA GLU A 14 18.86 0.26 -20.90
C GLU A 14 18.42 1.17 -19.74
N PRO A 15 17.19 1.72 -19.77
CA PRO A 15 16.69 2.48 -18.64
C PRO A 15 16.70 1.58 -17.41
N GLN A 16 17.58 1.88 -16.47
CA GLN A 16 17.64 1.19 -15.19
C GLN A 16 16.29 1.33 -14.53
N LYS A 17 15.60 0.20 -14.30
CA LYS A 17 14.44 0.16 -13.42
C LYS A 17 14.82 0.82 -12.10
N PRO A 18 13.94 1.67 -11.52
CA PRO A 18 14.23 2.24 -10.21
C PRO A 18 14.49 1.09 -9.22
N VAL A 19 15.73 1.02 -8.77
CA VAL A 19 16.13 0.05 -7.76
C VAL A 19 15.42 0.45 -6.47
N ALA A 20 14.56 -0.43 -5.96
CA ALA A 20 13.99 -0.25 -4.63
C ALA A 20 15.13 -0.05 -3.63
N PRO A 21 15.01 0.88 -2.65
CA PRO A 21 16.07 1.10 -1.68
C PRO A 21 16.45 -0.23 -1.02
N ALA A 22 17.73 -0.55 -1.07
CA ALA A 22 18.26 -1.79 -0.51
C ALA A 22 17.89 -1.85 0.98
N LYS A 23 17.25 -2.94 1.41
CA LYS A 23 16.99 -3.17 2.83
C LYS A 23 18.31 -3.26 3.56
N ALA A 24 18.46 -2.49 4.66
CA ALA A 24 19.63 -2.60 5.51
C ALA A 24 19.73 -4.03 6.08
N PRO A 25 20.95 -4.58 6.28
CA PRO A 25 21.12 -5.93 6.84
C PRO A 25 20.37 -6.10 8.17
N GLY A 26 19.63 -7.20 8.33
CA GLY A 26 18.88 -7.50 9.54
C GLY A 26 17.50 -6.81 9.65
N THR A 27 17.07 -6.09 8.62
CA THR A 27 15.71 -5.53 8.59
C THR A 27 14.67 -6.60 8.31
N LYS A 28 13.49 -6.42 8.92
CA LYS A 28 12.33 -7.28 8.73
C LYS A 28 11.12 -6.43 8.33
N THR A 29 10.40 -6.84 7.31
CA THR A 29 9.12 -6.20 6.94
C THR A 29 7.97 -7.06 7.41
N VAL A 30 7.06 -6.47 8.17
CA VAL A 30 5.86 -7.10 8.69
C VAL A 30 4.63 -6.35 8.16
N SER A 31 3.66 -7.11 7.65
CA SER A 31 2.41 -6.57 7.13
C SER A 31 1.35 -6.56 8.22
N HIS A 32 0.76 -5.38 8.47
CA HIS A 32 -0.27 -5.16 9.47
C HIS A 32 -1.58 -4.72 8.80
N LYS A 33 -2.64 -5.47 9.04
CA LYS A 33 -3.99 -5.04 8.65
C LYS A 33 -4.49 -4.01 9.67
N VAL A 34 -4.92 -2.86 9.19
CA VAL A 34 -5.51 -1.80 10.04
C VAL A 34 -6.90 -2.21 10.50
N ALA A 35 -7.18 -2.05 11.80
CA ALA A 35 -8.47 -2.33 12.40
C ALA A 35 -9.39 -1.11 12.38
N GLY A 36 -10.71 -1.33 12.41
CA GLY A 36 -11.71 -0.25 12.48
C GLY A 36 -11.96 0.49 11.17
N THR A 37 -11.42 0.00 10.05
CA THR A 37 -11.65 0.58 8.72
C THR A 37 -13.12 0.56 8.30
N SER A 38 -13.91 -0.39 8.81
CA SER A 38 -15.36 -0.47 8.55
C SER A 38 -16.13 0.78 9.00
N TYR A 39 -15.65 1.49 10.01
CA TYR A 39 -16.21 2.75 10.51
C TYR A 39 -15.70 3.99 9.75
N ARG A 40 -14.81 3.81 8.79
CA ARG A 40 -14.10 4.87 8.06
C ARG A 40 -14.28 4.76 6.54
N GLN A 41 -15.29 4.03 6.08
CA GLN A 41 -15.47 3.75 4.65
C GLN A 41 -15.67 5.01 3.81
N GLU A 42 -16.43 5.98 4.32
CA GLU A 42 -16.65 7.26 3.63
C GLU A 42 -15.33 8.04 3.48
N ALA A 43 -14.55 8.15 4.55
CA ALA A 43 -13.24 8.81 4.52
C ALA A 43 -12.25 8.10 3.58
N LEU A 44 -12.23 6.77 3.60
CA LEU A 44 -11.40 5.97 2.70
C LEU A 44 -11.82 6.13 1.24
N GLN A 45 -13.11 6.09 0.95
CA GLN A 45 -13.62 6.29 -0.41
C GLN A 45 -13.25 7.66 -0.96
N ALA A 46 -13.30 8.70 -0.13
CA ALA A 46 -12.92 10.05 -0.50
C ALA A 46 -11.42 10.20 -0.87
N MET A 47 -10.58 9.28 -0.42
CA MET A 47 -9.15 9.25 -0.77
C MET A 47 -8.88 8.59 -2.13
N GLY A 48 -9.86 7.90 -2.70
CA GLY A 48 -9.74 7.20 -3.97
C GLY A 48 -10.04 8.10 -5.16
N GLU A 49 -9.46 7.75 -6.28
CA GLU A 49 -9.78 8.31 -7.60
C GLU A 49 -10.61 7.31 -8.39
N LYS A 50 -11.63 7.78 -9.10
CA LYS A 50 -12.44 6.91 -9.95
C LYS A 50 -11.59 6.22 -10.99
N ASN A 51 -11.72 4.90 -11.06
CA ASN A 51 -11.04 4.10 -12.06
C ASN A 51 -11.84 4.11 -13.36
N PRO A 52 -11.34 4.70 -14.46
CA PRO A 52 -12.06 4.74 -15.72
C PRO A 52 -12.33 3.35 -16.31
N ASP A 53 -11.49 2.38 -15.99
CA ASP A 53 -11.66 1.00 -16.48
C ASP A 53 -12.89 0.31 -15.86
N PHE A 54 -13.37 0.80 -14.70
CA PHE A 54 -14.59 0.27 -14.08
C PHE A 54 -15.85 0.52 -14.91
N ALA A 55 -15.86 1.55 -15.76
CA ALA A 55 -16.95 1.85 -16.67
C ALA A 55 -16.95 0.99 -17.95
N LEU A 56 -15.86 0.29 -18.25
CA LEU A 56 -15.73 -0.55 -19.44
C LEU A 56 -16.65 -1.77 -19.38
N THR A 57 -17.12 -2.20 -20.56
CA THR A 57 -17.89 -3.44 -20.71
C THR A 57 -17.01 -4.68 -20.55
N LYS A 58 -17.64 -5.84 -20.31
CA LYS A 58 -16.94 -7.13 -20.29
C LYS A 58 -16.07 -7.34 -21.52
N LYS A 59 -16.63 -7.06 -22.70
CA LYS A 59 -15.93 -7.23 -23.99
C LYS A 59 -14.68 -6.35 -24.08
N GLU A 60 -14.78 -5.10 -23.67
CA GLU A 60 -13.66 -4.16 -23.64
C GLU A 60 -12.59 -4.57 -22.63
N LEU A 61 -13.00 -5.02 -21.43
CA LEU A 61 -12.09 -5.51 -20.41
C LEU A 61 -11.34 -6.77 -20.87
N LEU A 62 -12.03 -7.76 -21.46
CA LEU A 62 -11.39 -8.98 -21.96
C LEU A 62 -10.53 -8.74 -23.20
N LYS A 63 -10.83 -7.71 -24.00
CA LYS A 63 -9.95 -7.28 -25.11
C LYS A 63 -8.62 -6.74 -24.58
N ARG A 64 -8.66 -5.99 -23.48
CA ARG A 64 -7.47 -5.39 -22.84
C ARG A 64 -6.70 -6.40 -21.99
N TRP A 65 -7.43 -7.27 -21.28
CA TRP A 65 -6.88 -8.33 -20.44
C TRP A 65 -7.53 -9.68 -20.79
N PRO A 66 -7.02 -10.38 -21.83
CA PRO A 66 -7.63 -11.64 -22.31
C PRO A 66 -7.69 -12.76 -21.26
N GLU A 67 -6.75 -12.74 -20.31
CA GLU A 67 -6.67 -13.72 -19.20
C GLU A 67 -7.65 -13.45 -18.07
N GLY A 68 -8.35 -12.32 -18.13
CA GLY A 68 -9.24 -11.85 -17.09
C GLY A 68 -8.63 -10.77 -16.21
N VAL A 69 -9.49 -10.05 -15.49
CA VAL A 69 -9.10 -8.94 -14.62
C VAL A 69 -10.13 -8.71 -13.52
N THR A 70 -9.66 -8.25 -12.38
CA THR A 70 -10.49 -7.64 -11.34
C THR A 70 -10.25 -6.14 -11.34
N VAL A 71 -11.32 -5.36 -11.53
CA VAL A 71 -11.30 -3.90 -11.61
C VAL A 71 -12.12 -3.32 -10.47
N TYR A 72 -11.51 -2.48 -9.65
CA TYR A 72 -12.18 -1.75 -8.57
C TYR A 72 -12.70 -0.39 -9.06
N GLU A 73 -13.79 0.09 -8.46
CA GLU A 73 -14.38 1.39 -8.79
C GLU A 73 -13.43 2.55 -8.50
N TYR A 74 -12.61 2.42 -7.45
CA TYR A 74 -11.62 3.42 -7.04
C TYR A 74 -10.22 2.84 -7.02
N ASN A 75 -9.28 3.63 -7.52
CA ASN A 75 -7.85 3.42 -7.34
C ASN A 75 -7.35 4.26 -6.16
N PHE A 76 -6.46 3.71 -5.36
CA PHE A 76 -5.85 4.38 -4.21
C PHE A 76 -4.35 4.48 -4.40
N ASN A 77 -3.81 5.64 -4.08
CA ASN A 77 -2.37 5.90 -4.14
C ASN A 77 -1.89 6.58 -2.84
N PRO A 78 -1.98 5.89 -1.69
CA PRO A 78 -1.55 6.45 -0.41
C PRO A 78 -0.04 6.69 -0.40
N GLN A 79 0.39 7.86 0.09
CA GLN A 79 1.80 8.25 0.07
C GLN A 79 2.46 8.08 1.43
N LYS A 80 1.79 8.50 2.50
CA LYS A 80 2.38 8.58 3.83
C LYS A 80 1.46 7.98 4.88
N ALA A 81 2.01 7.11 5.72
CA ALA A 81 1.34 6.62 6.91
C ALA A 81 2.02 7.14 8.18
N GLU A 82 1.22 7.52 9.16
CA GLU A 82 1.66 7.95 10.47
C GLU A 82 1.00 7.11 11.55
N LEU A 83 1.78 6.74 12.55
CA LEU A 83 1.32 6.03 13.73
C LEU A 83 1.31 6.99 14.91
N VAL A 84 0.14 7.24 15.47
CA VAL A 84 -0.06 8.21 16.55
C VAL A 84 -0.57 7.48 17.81
N PRO A 85 0.25 7.26 18.82
CA PRO A 85 -0.20 6.74 20.12
C PRO A 85 -1.25 7.67 20.73
N GLU A 86 -2.29 7.08 21.30
CA GLU A 86 -3.37 7.79 21.99
C GLU A 86 -3.50 7.36 23.46
N PRO A 87 -2.59 7.78 24.36
CA PRO A 87 -2.66 7.39 25.77
C PRO A 87 -3.92 7.87 26.49
N GLU A 88 -4.58 8.89 25.96
CA GLU A 88 -5.84 9.45 26.46
C GLU A 88 -7.09 8.76 25.87
N ASN A 89 -6.90 7.70 25.05
CA ASN A 89 -8.03 7.02 24.44
C ASN A 89 -8.89 6.35 25.51
N PRO A 90 -10.22 6.66 25.57
CA PRO A 90 -11.10 6.17 26.64
C PRO A 90 -11.36 4.68 26.59
N HIS A 91 -11.17 4.05 25.43
CA HIS A 91 -11.42 2.62 25.22
C HIS A 91 -10.16 1.77 25.38
N ASP A 92 -9.00 2.30 25.00
CA ASP A 92 -7.72 1.62 25.11
C ASP A 92 -6.56 2.63 25.16
N PRO A 93 -5.89 2.80 26.32
CA PRO A 93 -4.77 3.72 26.42
C PRO A 93 -3.53 3.27 25.64
N LYS A 94 -3.53 2.03 25.13
CA LYS A 94 -2.47 1.50 24.27
C LYS A 94 -2.79 1.69 22.78
N ALA A 95 -3.94 2.27 22.43
CA ALA A 95 -4.36 2.48 21.06
C ALA A 95 -3.33 3.29 20.27
N ILE A 96 -3.10 2.88 19.06
CA ILE A 96 -2.27 3.60 18.06
C ILE A 96 -3.12 3.92 16.87
N LYS A 97 -3.42 5.20 16.69
CA LYS A 97 -4.17 5.72 15.55
C LYS A 97 -3.32 5.62 14.28
N VAL A 98 -3.95 5.26 13.19
CA VAL A 98 -3.32 5.24 11.86
C VAL A 98 -3.86 6.41 11.05
N LEU A 99 -2.95 7.28 10.61
CA LEU A 99 -3.23 8.34 9.64
C LEU A 99 -2.58 7.99 8.32
N ILE A 100 -3.33 8.12 7.22
CA ILE A 100 -2.79 8.02 5.86
C ILE A 100 -3.06 9.33 5.16
N ASP A 101 -1.98 9.98 4.70
CA ASP A 101 -2.06 11.31 4.07
C ASP A 101 -2.84 12.32 4.92
N GLY A 102 -2.70 12.23 6.25
CA GLY A 102 -3.39 13.06 7.24
C GLY A 102 -4.82 12.63 7.60
N VAL A 103 -5.35 11.57 6.98
CA VAL A 103 -6.70 11.07 7.22
C VAL A 103 -6.69 9.90 8.20
N HIS A 104 -7.53 9.97 9.23
CA HIS A 104 -7.71 8.87 10.19
C HIS A 104 -8.46 7.70 9.54
N VAL A 105 -7.77 6.60 9.35
CA VAL A 105 -8.31 5.41 8.66
C VAL A 105 -8.58 4.22 9.57
N GLY A 106 -8.11 4.25 10.79
CA GLY A 106 -8.31 3.18 11.77
C GLY A 106 -7.22 3.13 12.82
N TYR A 107 -7.00 1.96 13.36
CA TYR A 107 -6.05 1.69 14.45
C TYR A 107 -5.20 0.46 14.19
N ILE A 108 -4.04 0.41 14.81
CA ILE A 108 -3.26 -0.84 14.90
C ILE A 108 -4.08 -1.86 15.72
N LYS A 109 -4.09 -3.12 15.28
CA LYS A 109 -4.74 -4.19 16.05
C LYS A 109 -4.18 -4.28 17.47
N ALA A 110 -5.06 -4.48 18.44
CA ALA A 110 -4.70 -4.53 19.86
C ALA A 110 -3.53 -5.50 20.15
N GLY A 111 -3.50 -6.66 19.52
CA GLY A 111 -2.42 -7.65 19.68
C GLY A 111 -1.05 -7.22 19.16
N SER A 112 -1.00 -6.18 18.32
CA SER A 112 0.24 -5.65 17.75
C SER A 112 0.71 -4.35 18.44
N CYS A 113 -0.13 -3.71 19.23
CA CYS A 113 0.15 -2.40 19.80
C CYS A 113 1.41 -2.40 20.69
N ALA A 114 1.61 -3.41 21.55
CA ALA A 114 2.78 -3.49 22.42
C ALA A 114 4.09 -3.54 21.62
N HIS A 115 4.12 -4.33 20.56
CA HIS A 115 5.27 -4.42 19.67
C HIS A 115 5.55 -3.10 18.94
N ILE A 116 4.52 -2.49 18.40
CA ILE A 116 4.64 -1.21 17.68
C ILE A 116 5.07 -0.08 18.63
N HIS A 117 4.53 -0.02 19.85
CA HIS A 117 4.99 0.93 20.86
C HIS A 117 6.49 0.79 21.13
N LYS A 118 6.98 -0.45 21.26
CA LYS A 118 8.40 -0.70 21.45
C LYS A 118 9.23 -0.20 20.28
N LEU A 119 8.81 -0.47 19.05
CA LEU A 119 9.49 0.01 17.86
C LEU A 119 9.54 1.54 17.77
N LEU A 120 8.44 2.22 18.14
CA LEU A 120 8.37 3.68 18.20
C LEU A 120 9.32 4.26 19.26
N GLN A 121 9.33 3.68 20.48
CA GLN A 121 10.20 4.10 21.57
C GLN A 121 11.69 3.91 21.26
N GLU A 122 12.03 2.84 20.55
CA GLU A 122 13.41 2.51 20.18
C GLU A 122 13.84 3.12 18.84
N ASN A 123 12.99 3.90 18.16
CA ASN A 123 13.21 4.43 16.81
C ASN A 123 13.62 3.36 15.80
N ARG A 124 12.97 2.21 15.84
CA ARG A 124 13.27 1.05 15.02
C ARG A 124 12.34 0.85 13.83
N ILE A 125 11.58 1.85 13.45
CA ILE A 125 10.79 1.84 12.24
C ILE A 125 11.58 2.54 11.15
N GLN A 126 12.02 1.78 10.15
CA GLN A 126 12.72 2.32 8.98
C GLN A 126 11.76 2.96 7.99
N SER A 127 10.65 2.29 7.70
CA SER A 127 9.63 2.77 6.76
C SER A 127 8.28 2.15 7.03
N ILE A 128 7.24 2.86 6.63
CA ILE A 128 5.86 2.37 6.64
C ILE A 128 5.31 2.59 5.23
N LYS A 129 4.94 1.51 4.56
CA LYS A 129 4.32 1.55 3.23
C LYS A 129 2.83 1.23 3.35
N PRO A 130 1.94 2.21 3.17
CA PRO A 130 0.51 1.99 3.19
C PRO A 130 0.01 1.42 1.86
N SER A 131 -1.04 0.62 1.92
CA SER A 131 -1.84 0.19 0.78
C SER A 131 -3.31 0.19 1.14
N ILE A 132 -4.15 0.58 0.20
CA ILE A 132 -5.60 0.65 0.34
C ILE A 132 -6.22 -0.10 -0.83
N ILE A 133 -7.14 -1.01 -0.55
CA ILE A 133 -7.84 -1.78 -1.57
C ILE A 133 -9.24 -2.14 -1.08
N GLY A 134 -10.19 -2.22 -1.99
CA GLY A 134 -11.56 -2.64 -1.72
C GLY A 134 -12.60 -1.74 -2.37
N GLY A 135 -13.82 -1.85 -1.88
CA GLY A 135 -14.99 -1.19 -2.46
C GLY A 135 -15.66 -2.04 -3.54
N LYS A 136 -16.44 -1.41 -4.39
CA LYS A 136 -17.10 -2.09 -5.52
C LYS A 136 -16.08 -2.56 -6.54
N TYR A 137 -16.29 -3.75 -7.08
CA TYR A 137 -15.43 -4.32 -8.10
C TYR A 137 -16.19 -5.13 -9.14
N LYS A 138 -15.55 -5.31 -10.30
CA LYS A 138 -15.92 -6.25 -11.35
C LYS A 138 -14.81 -7.29 -11.49
N ALA A 139 -15.14 -8.56 -11.34
CA ALA A 139 -14.25 -9.66 -11.67
C ALA A 139 -14.69 -10.22 -13.03
N VAL A 140 -13.86 -10.09 -14.04
CA VAL A 140 -14.16 -10.49 -15.41
C VAL A 140 -13.17 -11.55 -15.85
N TYR A 141 -13.66 -12.77 -15.94
CA TYR A 141 -12.93 -13.94 -16.41
C TYR A 141 -13.82 -14.67 -17.42
N GLU A 142 -14.01 -15.97 -17.31
CA GLU A 142 -15.02 -16.72 -18.07
C GLU A 142 -16.44 -16.28 -17.69
N TYR A 143 -16.61 -15.78 -16.46
CA TYR A 143 -17.85 -15.22 -15.92
C TYR A 143 -17.67 -13.77 -15.47
N VAL A 144 -18.75 -13.05 -15.29
CA VAL A 144 -18.74 -11.70 -14.71
C VAL A 144 -19.29 -11.75 -13.30
N GLY A 145 -18.45 -11.44 -12.33
CA GLY A 145 -18.85 -11.16 -10.96
C GLY A 145 -18.82 -9.64 -10.72
N LYS A 146 -19.86 -9.15 -10.04
CA LYS A 146 -19.88 -7.78 -9.48
C LYS A 146 -20.19 -7.93 -8.01
N ASP A 147 -19.38 -7.31 -7.17
CA ASP A 147 -19.57 -7.36 -5.72
C ASP A 147 -18.96 -6.13 -5.07
N GLU A 148 -19.04 -6.06 -3.77
CA GLU A 148 -18.50 -4.99 -2.96
C GLU A 148 -17.81 -5.58 -1.74
N THR A 149 -16.59 -5.14 -1.50
CA THR A 149 -15.84 -5.44 -0.29
C THR A 149 -15.61 -4.18 0.52
N THR A 150 -15.43 -4.35 1.82
CA THR A 150 -14.98 -3.26 2.69
C THR A 150 -13.62 -2.75 2.20
N ILE A 151 -13.47 -1.45 2.07
CA ILE A 151 -12.18 -0.84 1.78
C ILE A 151 -11.27 -1.08 2.99
N GLY A 152 -10.20 -1.80 2.76
CA GLY A 152 -9.24 -2.18 3.77
C GLY A 152 -7.91 -1.45 3.61
N VAL A 153 -7.21 -1.32 4.73
CA VAL A 153 -5.89 -0.69 4.80
C VAL A 153 -4.89 -1.68 5.36
N ARG A 154 -3.73 -1.73 4.73
CA ARG A 154 -2.59 -2.52 5.18
C ARG A 154 -1.36 -1.64 5.26
N LEU A 155 -0.54 -1.88 6.27
CA LEU A 155 0.73 -1.23 6.46
C LEU A 155 1.84 -2.26 6.43
N ASP A 156 2.79 -2.09 5.53
CA ASP A 156 4.04 -2.86 5.54
C ASP A 156 5.07 -2.04 6.30
N ILE A 157 5.36 -2.46 7.52
CA ILE A 157 6.31 -1.80 8.42
C ILE A 157 7.64 -2.52 8.33
N THR A 158 8.68 -1.78 7.95
CA THR A 158 10.05 -2.28 7.92
C THR A 158 10.74 -1.91 9.24
N GLU A 159 11.11 -2.93 9.98
CA GLU A 159 11.73 -2.83 11.31
C GLU A 159 13.25 -2.92 11.20
N LEU A 160 13.94 -2.05 11.93
CA LEU A 160 15.36 -2.14 12.13
C LEU A 160 15.69 -3.21 13.20
N PRO A 161 16.85 -3.88 13.13
CA PRO A 161 17.26 -4.82 14.14
C PRO A 161 17.40 -4.17 15.51
N PRO A 162 17.27 -4.93 16.61
CA PRO A 162 17.55 -4.42 17.94
C PRO A 162 18.98 -3.90 18.02
N VAL A 163 19.18 -2.79 18.72
CA VAL A 163 20.53 -2.31 19.02
C VAL A 163 21.13 -3.27 20.06
N THR A 164 22.07 -4.07 19.63
CA THR A 164 22.90 -4.86 20.54
C THR A 164 23.86 -3.93 21.28
N ARG A 165 23.71 -3.86 22.59
CA ARG A 165 24.69 -3.20 23.47
C ARG A 165 25.79 -4.17 23.84
#